data_a4cf01aea5cfc4a1959f2c573b632365
#
_entry.id   a4cf01aea5cfc4a1959f2c573b632365
#
_cell.length_a   1.000
_cell.length_b   1.000
_cell.length_c   1.000
_cell.angle_alpha   90.00
_cell.angle_beta   90.00
_cell.angle_gamma   90.00
#
_symmetry.space_group_name_H-M   'P 1'
#
loop_
_entity.id
_entity.type
_entity.pdbx_description
1 polymer ?
#
loop_
_entity_poly.entity_id
_entity_poly.type
_entity_poly.pdbx_seq_one_letter_code
_entity_poly.pdbx_strand_id
1 'polypeptide(L)'
;MFKRYVALLGMAVALVAGAPAHAVDLAKGRTNLPDLVFGDDQGNDYAVSQKDIELEAGKSYRLDIVSKGGKEYKFFSPEFFRNIWINQIVINHLEIHGPGSPHHLEWDDAGAIRLEFVVIRPGEFKWWIDGLEGHGMTGRIIAK
;
A
#
# COMPACT_ATOMS: atom_id res chain seq x y z
N MET A 1 45.75 17.20 -60.03
CA MET A 1 44.36 17.71 -59.74
C MET A 1 43.73 16.75 -58.73
N PHE A 2 43.91 16.99 -57.42
CA PHE A 2 43.35 16.14 -56.35
C PHE A 2 42.08 16.76 -55.82
N LYS A 3 40.93 16.12 -56.06
CA LYS A 3 39.67 16.51 -55.44
C LYS A 3 39.58 15.94 -54.03
N ARG A 4 39.58 16.82 -53.02
CA ARG A 4 39.33 16.48 -51.62
C ARG A 4 37.81 16.42 -51.40
N TYR A 5 37.28 15.23 -51.11
CA TYR A 5 35.93 15.06 -50.63
C TYR A 5 35.93 15.26 -49.10
N VAL A 6 35.28 16.31 -48.64
CA VAL A 6 34.99 16.54 -47.23
C VAL A 6 33.68 15.83 -46.94
N ALA A 7 33.74 14.74 -46.13
CA ALA A 7 32.57 14.05 -45.65
C ALA A 7 32.09 14.82 -44.40
N LEU A 8 30.93 15.45 -44.49
CA LEU A 8 30.22 16.00 -43.32
C LEU A 8 29.52 14.84 -42.58
N LEU A 9 30.02 14.48 -41.41
CA LEU A 9 29.37 13.55 -40.50
C LEU A 9 28.29 14.34 -39.75
N GLY A 10 27.03 14.19 -40.14
CA GLY A 10 25.88 14.75 -39.40
C GLY A 10 25.64 13.95 -38.14
N MET A 11 25.89 14.56 -37.00
CA MET A 11 25.62 14.00 -35.69
C MET A 11 24.12 14.24 -35.38
N ALA A 12 23.28 13.21 -35.56
CA ALA A 12 21.88 13.24 -35.16
C ALA A 12 21.80 13.12 -33.61
N VAL A 13 21.51 14.23 -32.95
CA VAL A 13 21.16 14.24 -31.52
C VAL A 13 19.70 13.77 -31.40
N ALA A 14 19.50 12.52 -31.00
CA ALA A 14 18.17 12.02 -30.64
C ALA A 14 17.76 12.69 -29.31
N LEU A 15 16.85 13.64 -29.34
CA LEU A 15 16.14 14.13 -28.17
C LEU A 15 15.24 12.99 -27.67
N VAL A 16 15.67 12.32 -26.60
CA VAL A 16 14.81 11.42 -25.85
C VAL A 16 13.83 12.32 -25.09
N ALA A 17 12.62 12.48 -25.62
CA ALA A 17 11.52 13.11 -24.92
C ALA A 17 11.20 12.21 -23.70
N GLY A 18 11.75 12.57 -22.52
CA GLY A 18 11.39 11.94 -21.27
C GLY A 18 9.89 12.12 -21.04
N ALA A 19 9.16 11.02 -20.79
CA ALA A 19 7.78 11.12 -20.35
C ALA A 19 7.72 11.99 -19.07
N PRO A 20 6.76 12.91 -18.95
CA PRO A 20 6.64 13.73 -17.75
C PRO A 20 6.44 12.83 -16.54
N ALA A 21 7.29 12.97 -15.53
CA ALA A 21 7.10 12.33 -14.23
C ALA A 21 5.89 13.00 -13.57
N HIS A 22 4.79 12.27 -13.44
CA HIS A 22 3.64 12.74 -12.68
C HIS A 22 3.86 12.45 -11.20
N ALA A 23 3.86 13.52 -10.38
CA ALA A 23 3.82 13.38 -8.94
C ALA A 23 2.44 12.87 -8.51
N VAL A 24 2.41 12.01 -7.48
CA VAL A 24 1.16 11.54 -6.90
C VAL A 24 0.48 12.71 -6.18
N ASP A 25 -0.75 13.03 -6.57
CA ASP A 25 -1.57 14.00 -5.82
C ASP A 25 -2.21 13.29 -4.62
N LEU A 26 -1.62 13.50 -3.45
CA LEU A 26 -2.07 12.89 -2.19
C LEU A 26 -3.43 13.42 -1.72
N ALA A 27 -3.87 14.56 -2.26
CA ALA A 27 -5.16 15.17 -1.91
C ALA A 27 -6.33 14.63 -2.75
N LYS A 28 -6.02 14.01 -3.90
CA LYS A 28 -7.02 13.56 -4.89
C LYS A 28 -6.71 12.15 -5.39
N GLY A 29 -7.75 11.50 -5.91
CA GLY A 29 -7.56 10.28 -6.71
C GLY A 29 -7.16 9.02 -5.94
N ARG A 30 -7.47 8.94 -4.65
CA ARG A 30 -7.26 7.69 -3.88
C ARG A 30 -8.14 6.58 -4.39
N THR A 31 -7.57 5.41 -4.61
CA THR A 31 -8.30 4.19 -4.94
C THR A 31 -8.79 3.54 -3.64
N ASN A 32 -10.09 3.32 -3.52
CA ASN A 32 -10.64 2.56 -2.40
C ASN A 32 -10.39 1.08 -2.65
N LEU A 33 -9.75 0.42 -1.71
CA LEU A 33 -9.55 -1.03 -1.71
C LEU A 33 -10.73 -1.70 -1.02
N PRO A 34 -11.00 -2.98 -1.34
CA PRO A 34 -11.90 -3.79 -0.52
C PRO A 34 -11.39 -3.86 0.93
N ASP A 35 -12.31 -3.87 1.88
CA ASP A 35 -11.98 -3.91 3.30
C ASP A 35 -11.26 -5.22 3.65
N LEU A 36 -10.22 -5.12 4.50
CA LEU A 36 -9.62 -6.28 5.15
C LEU A 36 -10.35 -6.49 6.47
N VAL A 37 -11.17 -7.55 6.54
CA VAL A 37 -12.04 -7.81 7.71
C VAL A 37 -11.56 -9.04 8.47
N PHE A 38 -11.46 -8.92 9.78
CA PHE A 38 -11.15 -9.98 10.74
C PHE A 38 -12.41 -10.35 11.54
N GLY A 39 -12.70 -11.65 11.60
CA GLY A 39 -13.95 -12.20 12.11
C GLY A 39 -15.10 -12.07 11.10
N ASP A 40 -16.22 -12.75 11.39
CA ASP A 40 -17.43 -12.67 10.59
C ASP A 40 -18.70 -12.53 11.45
N ASP A 41 -19.83 -12.28 10.79
CA ASP A 41 -21.12 -12.10 11.47
C ASP A 41 -21.74 -13.45 11.93
N GLN A 42 -21.11 -14.60 11.65
CA GLN A 42 -21.48 -15.93 12.11
C GLN A 42 -20.73 -16.38 13.37
N GLY A 43 -19.85 -15.53 13.91
CA GLY A 43 -19.06 -15.79 15.10
C GLY A 43 -17.78 -16.59 14.85
N ASN A 44 -17.32 -16.65 13.60
CA ASN A 44 -16.00 -17.20 13.31
C ASN A 44 -14.93 -16.11 13.46
N ASP A 45 -14.30 -16.06 14.61
CA ASP A 45 -13.26 -15.08 14.95
C ASP A 45 -11.99 -15.20 14.12
N TYR A 46 -11.81 -16.31 13.39
CA TYR A 46 -10.62 -16.54 12.55
C TYR A 46 -10.88 -16.28 11.07
N ALA A 47 -12.06 -15.81 10.72
CA ALA A 47 -12.38 -15.44 9.35
C ALA A 47 -11.54 -14.25 8.88
N VAL A 48 -11.13 -14.26 7.61
CA VAL A 48 -10.42 -13.17 6.94
C VAL A 48 -11.06 -12.95 5.58
N SER A 49 -11.47 -11.72 5.27
CA SER A 49 -12.18 -11.40 4.03
C SER A 49 -11.32 -11.58 2.78
N GLN A 50 -10.02 -11.34 2.88
CA GLN A 50 -9.06 -11.46 1.78
C GLN A 50 -7.65 -11.69 2.32
N LYS A 51 -6.83 -12.43 1.57
CA LYS A 51 -5.44 -12.73 1.97
C LYS A 51 -4.41 -11.95 1.16
N ASP A 52 -4.70 -11.73 -0.11
CA ASP A 52 -3.82 -11.00 -1.03
C ASP A 52 -4.44 -9.65 -1.38
N ILE A 53 -3.66 -8.59 -1.24
CA ILE A 53 -4.04 -7.22 -1.60
C ILE A 53 -3.08 -6.77 -2.69
N GLU A 54 -3.59 -6.49 -3.90
CA GLU A 54 -2.77 -6.03 -5.02
C GLU A 54 -2.77 -4.51 -5.11
N LEU A 55 -1.58 -3.94 -5.26
CA LEU A 55 -1.32 -2.50 -5.33
C LEU A 55 -0.36 -2.18 -6.50
N GLU A 56 -0.30 -0.92 -6.88
CA GLU A 56 0.71 -0.37 -7.77
C GLU A 56 1.56 0.66 -7.03
N ALA A 57 2.88 0.56 -7.15
CA ALA A 57 3.79 1.55 -6.59
C ALA A 57 3.55 2.93 -7.24
N GLY A 58 3.65 3.98 -6.44
CA GLY A 58 3.37 5.36 -6.87
C GLY A 58 1.89 5.74 -6.89
N LYS A 59 0.97 4.84 -6.53
CA LYS A 59 -0.46 5.14 -6.41
C LYS A 59 -0.91 5.35 -4.98
N SER A 60 -1.96 6.15 -4.82
CA SER A 60 -2.59 6.46 -3.53
C SER A 60 -3.81 5.58 -3.30
N TYR A 61 -3.93 5.06 -2.07
CA TYR A 61 -4.96 4.10 -1.68
C TYR A 61 -5.61 4.47 -0.36
N ARG A 62 -6.83 3.95 -0.17
CA ARG A 62 -7.56 3.90 1.08
C ARG A 62 -7.88 2.44 1.38
N LEU A 63 -7.51 1.97 2.56
CA LEU A 63 -7.80 0.63 3.06
C LEU A 63 -8.45 0.74 4.44
N ASP A 64 -9.65 0.23 4.58
CA ASP A 64 -10.27 0.01 5.87
C ASP A 64 -9.89 -1.39 6.37
N ILE A 65 -9.32 -1.46 7.56
CA ILE A 65 -9.02 -2.70 8.26
C ILE A 65 -10.00 -2.79 9.43
N VAL A 66 -10.85 -3.82 9.41
CA VAL A 66 -12.04 -3.92 10.25
C VAL A 66 -11.96 -5.15 11.14
N SER A 67 -12.14 -4.95 12.45
CA SER A 67 -12.42 -6.01 13.41
C SER A 67 -13.93 -6.16 13.60
N LYS A 68 -14.45 -7.39 13.54
CA LYS A 68 -15.83 -7.73 13.92
C LYS A 68 -15.98 -7.98 15.44
N GLY A 69 -14.90 -7.88 16.18
CA GLY A 69 -14.83 -8.23 17.59
C GLY A 69 -14.58 -9.72 17.81
N GLY A 70 -14.84 -10.19 19.04
CA GLY A 70 -14.67 -11.59 19.44
C GLY A 70 -13.27 -11.92 19.94
N LYS A 71 -12.24 -11.26 19.40
CA LYS A 71 -10.83 -11.40 19.81
C LYS A 71 -10.10 -10.06 19.71
N GLU A 72 -9.01 -9.97 20.45
CA GLU A 72 -7.97 -8.97 20.21
C GLU A 72 -7.20 -9.32 18.94
N TYR A 73 -7.11 -8.37 18.01
CA TYR A 73 -6.36 -8.55 16.77
C TYR A 73 -5.19 -7.57 16.73
N LYS A 74 -3.97 -8.09 16.57
CA LYS A 74 -2.75 -7.31 16.34
C LYS A 74 -2.25 -7.54 14.93
N PHE A 75 -2.51 -6.58 14.06
CA PHE A 75 -2.09 -6.64 12.66
C PHE A 75 -0.66 -6.16 12.49
N PHE A 76 0.19 -7.05 12.04
CA PHE A 76 1.58 -6.77 11.72
C PHE A 76 1.83 -6.82 10.22
N SER A 77 2.51 -5.83 9.71
CA SER A 77 3.11 -5.81 8.38
C SER A 77 4.27 -4.81 8.33
N PRO A 78 5.37 -5.06 9.06
CA PRO A 78 6.43 -4.07 9.25
C PRO A 78 7.15 -3.71 7.95
N GLU A 79 7.30 -4.67 7.03
CA GLU A 79 7.90 -4.39 5.72
C GLU A 79 6.99 -3.48 4.88
N PHE A 80 5.68 -3.71 4.88
CA PHE A 80 4.73 -2.84 4.20
C PHE A 80 4.75 -1.43 4.77
N PHE A 81 4.64 -1.28 6.09
CA PHE A 81 4.66 0.02 6.74
C PHE A 81 5.92 0.83 6.47
N ARG A 82 7.07 0.19 6.25
CA ARG A 82 8.32 0.86 5.86
C ARG A 82 8.37 1.27 4.39
N ASN A 83 7.54 0.70 3.55
CA ASN A 83 7.55 0.93 2.10
C ASN A 83 6.32 1.69 1.59
N ILE A 84 5.60 2.35 2.50
CA ILE A 84 4.53 3.28 2.20
C ILE A 84 4.75 4.62 2.90
N TRP A 85 4.15 5.65 2.34
CA TRP A 85 3.96 6.91 3.05
C TRP A 85 2.51 7.02 3.49
N ILE A 86 2.26 7.09 4.80
CA ILE A 86 0.91 7.21 5.35
C ILE A 86 0.55 8.69 5.43
N ASN A 87 -0.46 9.09 4.65
CA ASN A 87 -1.01 10.44 4.70
C ASN A 87 -1.78 10.65 6.01
N GLN A 88 -2.68 9.73 6.31
CA GLN A 88 -3.46 9.78 7.56
C GLN A 88 -3.95 8.39 7.97
N ILE A 89 -4.19 8.28 9.26
CA ILE A 89 -4.94 7.19 9.89
C ILE A 89 -6.24 7.77 10.44
N VAL A 90 -7.37 7.11 10.18
CA VAL A 90 -8.69 7.54 10.67
C VAL A 90 -9.29 6.48 11.57
N ILE A 91 -9.68 6.86 12.77
CA ILE A 91 -10.31 6.00 13.78
C ILE A 91 -11.54 6.74 14.32
N ASN A 92 -12.75 6.18 14.13
CA ASN A 92 -13.99 6.78 14.62
C ASN A 92 -14.12 8.29 14.30
N HIS A 93 -13.86 8.68 13.06
CA HIS A 93 -13.84 10.07 12.58
C HIS A 93 -12.75 10.98 13.17
N LEU A 94 -11.79 10.42 13.91
CA LEU A 94 -10.58 11.13 14.34
C LEU A 94 -9.46 10.87 13.35
N GLU A 95 -8.77 11.92 12.94
CA GLU A 95 -7.72 11.86 11.94
C GLU A 95 -6.34 12.12 12.57
N ILE A 96 -5.38 11.24 12.25
CA ILE A 96 -3.98 11.41 12.62
C ILE A 96 -3.21 11.62 11.32
N HIS A 97 -2.75 12.85 11.09
CA HIS A 97 -2.02 13.21 9.87
C HIS A 97 -0.52 13.00 10.03
N GLY A 98 0.13 12.42 9.00
CA GLY A 98 1.57 12.19 8.97
C GLY A 98 2.08 11.33 10.12
N PRO A 99 1.41 10.20 10.47
CA PRO A 99 1.71 9.44 11.68
C PRO A 99 3.08 8.73 11.65
N GLY A 100 3.74 8.72 10.51
CA GLY A 100 4.93 7.91 10.30
C GLY A 100 4.57 6.43 10.07
N SER A 101 5.53 5.54 10.32
CA SER A 101 5.35 4.08 10.16
C SER A 101 4.94 3.47 11.50
N PRO A 102 3.71 2.96 11.64
CA PRO A 102 3.30 2.28 12.86
C PRO A 102 4.05 0.96 13.03
N HIS A 103 4.23 0.53 14.28
CA HIS A 103 4.78 -0.79 14.55
C HIS A 103 3.75 -1.88 14.21
N HIS A 104 2.52 -1.73 14.67
CA HIS A 104 1.36 -2.58 14.36
C HIS A 104 0.08 -1.77 14.57
N LEU A 105 -1.05 -2.35 14.17
CA LEU A 105 -2.39 -1.84 14.47
C LEU A 105 -3.08 -2.87 15.35
N GLU A 106 -3.84 -2.39 16.35
CA GLU A 106 -4.46 -3.26 17.34
C GLU A 106 -5.93 -2.91 17.55
N TRP A 107 -6.75 -3.93 17.71
CA TRP A 107 -8.18 -3.85 18.01
C TRP A 107 -8.47 -4.73 19.23
N ASP A 108 -8.93 -4.09 20.30
CA ASP A 108 -9.42 -4.80 21.52
C ASP A 108 -10.89 -5.16 21.38
N ASP A 109 -11.60 -4.54 20.43
CA ASP A 109 -13.04 -4.73 20.19
C ASP A 109 -13.38 -4.51 18.71
N ALA A 110 -14.65 -4.56 18.36
CA ALA A 110 -15.14 -4.25 17.02
C ALA A 110 -14.84 -2.79 16.66
N GLY A 111 -14.37 -2.58 15.44
CA GLY A 111 -14.05 -1.24 14.95
C GLY A 111 -13.24 -1.26 13.67
N ALA A 112 -13.03 -0.07 13.11
CA ALA A 112 -12.28 0.11 11.88
C ALA A 112 -11.13 1.10 12.06
N ILE A 113 -9.98 0.76 11.52
CA ILE A 113 -8.86 1.67 11.31
C ILE A 113 -8.70 1.84 9.81
N ARG A 114 -8.81 3.07 9.32
CA ARG A 114 -8.58 3.44 7.94
C ARG A 114 -7.17 3.92 7.75
N LEU A 115 -6.49 3.37 6.76
CA LEU A 115 -5.22 3.87 6.27
C LEU A 115 -5.42 4.59 4.95
N GLU A 116 -4.87 5.81 4.83
CA GLU A 116 -4.72 6.50 3.56
C GLU A 116 -3.23 6.67 3.27
N PHE A 117 -2.76 6.07 2.19
CA PHE A 117 -1.33 5.91 1.95
C PHE A 117 -0.96 5.92 0.47
N VAL A 118 0.32 6.13 0.21
CA VAL A 118 0.96 5.94 -1.09
C VAL A 118 2.00 4.84 -0.97
N VAL A 119 2.01 3.92 -1.91
CA VAL A 119 3.05 2.89 -2.01
C VAL A 119 4.31 3.52 -2.62
N ILE A 120 5.42 3.53 -1.86
CA ILE A 120 6.67 4.16 -2.29
C ILE A 120 7.52 3.18 -3.10
N ARG A 121 7.45 1.90 -2.79
CA ARG A 121 8.32 0.87 -3.36
C ARG A 121 7.55 -0.40 -3.72
N PRO A 122 7.78 -0.99 -4.90
CA PRO A 122 7.24 -2.30 -5.24
C PRO A 122 7.85 -3.39 -4.34
N GLY A 123 7.08 -4.47 -4.15
CA GLY A 123 7.49 -5.62 -3.35
C GLY A 123 6.33 -6.51 -2.96
N GLU A 124 6.64 -7.64 -2.35
CA GLU A 124 5.68 -8.53 -1.72
C GLU A 124 5.90 -8.48 -0.21
N PHE A 125 4.88 -8.05 0.53
CA PHE A 125 4.95 -7.80 1.96
C PHE A 125 3.99 -8.72 2.69
N LYS A 126 4.52 -9.53 3.62
CA LYS A 126 3.69 -10.38 4.47
C LYS A 126 2.92 -9.51 5.48
N TRP A 127 1.66 -9.89 5.75
CA TRP A 127 0.93 -9.44 6.92
C TRP A 127 0.43 -10.64 7.73
N TRP A 128 0.22 -10.45 9.03
CA TRP A 128 -0.32 -11.49 9.92
C TRP A 128 -1.01 -10.86 11.13
N ILE A 129 -1.90 -11.63 11.74
CA ILE A 129 -2.42 -11.34 13.07
C ILE A 129 -1.59 -12.13 14.07
N ASP A 130 -0.95 -11.43 14.99
CA ASP A 130 0.00 -12.01 15.95
C ASP A 130 -0.64 -13.11 16.79
N GLY A 131 0.02 -14.27 16.83
CA GLY A 131 -0.46 -15.45 17.54
C GLY A 131 -1.62 -16.21 16.85
N LEU A 132 -2.16 -15.71 15.71
CA LEU A 132 -3.28 -16.33 14.99
C LEU A 132 -2.91 -16.81 13.58
N GLU A 133 -1.63 -16.81 13.21
CA GLU A 133 -1.15 -17.29 11.91
C GLU A 133 -1.51 -18.75 11.66
N GLY A 134 -1.45 -19.59 12.70
CA GLY A 134 -1.81 -20.99 12.65
C GLY A 134 -3.28 -21.24 12.32
N HIS A 135 -4.15 -20.25 12.52
CA HIS A 135 -5.55 -20.25 12.11
C HIS A 135 -5.78 -19.66 10.71
N GLY A 136 -4.69 -19.35 10.00
CA GLY A 136 -4.76 -18.81 8.64
C GLY A 136 -4.97 -17.29 8.56
N MET A 137 -4.83 -16.56 9.68
CA MET A 137 -4.93 -15.10 9.73
C MET A 137 -3.61 -14.46 9.29
N THR A 138 -3.25 -14.67 8.04
CA THR A 138 -2.05 -14.14 7.40
C THR A 138 -2.28 -14.02 5.90
N GLY A 139 -1.51 -13.16 5.23
CA GLY A 139 -1.58 -12.96 3.80
C GLY A 139 -0.44 -12.08 3.28
N ARG A 140 -0.65 -11.51 2.10
CA ARG A 140 0.35 -10.71 1.39
C ARG A 140 -0.24 -9.42 0.87
N ILE A 141 0.58 -8.39 0.84
CA ILE A 141 0.33 -7.15 0.12
C ILE A 141 1.36 -7.11 -1.02
N ILE A 142 0.86 -7.11 -2.26
CA ILE A 142 1.68 -7.26 -3.47
C ILE A 142 1.65 -5.93 -4.21
N ALA A 143 2.73 -5.17 -4.18
CA ALA A 143 2.90 -3.92 -4.91
C ALA A 143 3.75 -4.16 -6.17
N LYS A 144 3.23 -3.80 -7.33
CA LYS A 144 3.87 -3.91 -8.64
C LYS A 144 4.37 -2.57 -9.14
#